data_1b5bb6b407b1d01198d6a112b6736f8f
#
_entry.id   1b5bb6b407b1d01198d6a112b6736f8f
#
_cell.length_a   1.000
_cell.length_b   1.000
_cell.length_c   1.000
_cell.angle_alpha   90.00
_cell.angle_beta   90.00
_cell.angle_gamma   90.00
#
_symmetry.space_group_name_H-M   'P 1'
#
loop_
_entity.id
_entity.type
_entity.pdbx_description
1 polymer ?
#
loop_
_entity_poly.entity_id
_entity_poly.type
_entity_poly.pdbx_seq_one_letter_code
_entity_poly.pdbx_strand_id
1 'polypeptide(L)'
;KENFSPLYPGAVSLFINSMNKLSIYKNRITVFGSTDLKEKFSSNYINIDLKKSFLKSQTRDYVNKFVELHKYQNVDIIEIHNRPNYIEFLNSLNTKKVLYFHNDPISMIGSKTPLERKELIRNCAKIVFNSEWSKKQFLKRLDKFYHKSEKLEVIHQSINKDKVNIQKKEKLITFVGKLNSAKGYDLFGKAILKILDKHRDWKSIVI
;
A
#
# COMPACT_ATOMS: atom_id res chain seq x y z
N LYS A 1 -10.37 -1.47 -3.03
CA LYS A 1 -10.30 -0.12 -2.42
C LYS A 1 -9.98 -0.25 -0.94
N GLU A 2 -9.10 0.62 -0.43
CA GLU A 2 -8.87 0.77 1.00
C GLU A 2 -9.47 2.10 1.46
N ASN A 3 -10.11 2.10 2.62
CA ASN A 3 -10.67 3.32 3.19
C ASN A 3 -9.58 4.10 3.93
N PHE A 4 -9.50 5.40 3.69
CA PHE A 4 -8.68 6.32 4.47
C PHE A 4 -9.49 6.85 5.67
N SER A 5 -9.81 5.94 6.57
CA SER A 5 -10.71 6.17 7.71
C SER A 5 -10.28 5.30 8.89
N PRO A 6 -10.49 5.73 10.14
CA PRO A 6 -10.30 4.88 11.30
C PRO A 6 -11.27 3.68 11.31
N LEU A 7 -12.40 3.79 10.59
CA LEU A 7 -13.34 2.69 10.42
C LEU A 7 -12.92 1.82 9.23
N TYR A 8 -12.59 0.57 9.50
CA TYR A 8 -12.19 -0.44 8.50
C TYR A 8 -11.01 -0.01 7.60
N PRO A 9 -9.89 0.44 8.16
CA PRO A 9 -8.74 0.87 7.38
C PRO A 9 -8.05 -0.32 6.71
N GLY A 10 -7.46 -0.06 5.55
CA GLY A 10 -6.49 -0.99 4.96
C GLY A 10 -5.06 -0.71 5.45
N ALA A 11 -4.15 -1.66 5.21
CA ALA A 11 -2.77 -1.53 5.65
C ALA A 11 -2.04 -0.32 5.04
N VAL A 12 -2.32 -0.02 3.77
CA VAL A 12 -1.72 1.13 3.08
C VAL A 12 -2.25 2.45 3.65
N SER A 13 -3.54 2.53 3.96
CA SER A 13 -4.12 3.73 4.57
C SER A 13 -3.60 3.99 5.98
N LEU A 14 -3.38 2.94 6.78
CA LEU A 14 -2.71 3.06 8.08
C LEU A 14 -1.27 3.57 7.94
N PHE A 15 -0.53 3.01 6.98
CA PHE A 15 0.83 3.45 6.67
C PHE A 15 0.87 4.93 6.30
N ILE A 16 0.04 5.37 5.33
CA ILE A 16 -0.03 6.76 4.88
C ILE A 16 -0.40 7.69 6.04
N ASN A 17 -1.38 7.30 6.87
CA ASN A 17 -1.77 8.09 8.03
C ASN A 17 -0.62 8.24 9.03
N SER A 18 0.11 7.17 9.34
CA SER A 18 1.24 7.19 10.26
C SER A 18 2.38 8.05 9.73
N MET A 19 2.73 7.90 8.45
CA MET A 19 3.77 8.70 7.80
C MET A 19 3.40 10.18 7.76
N ASN A 20 2.14 10.48 7.46
CA ASN A 20 1.66 11.86 7.42
C ASN A 20 1.74 12.53 8.81
N LYS A 21 1.33 11.84 9.87
CA LYS A 21 1.38 12.36 11.24
C LYS A 21 2.82 12.67 11.70
N LEU A 22 3.78 11.87 11.29
CA LEU A 22 5.19 11.98 11.71
C LEU A 22 6.02 12.89 10.78
N SER A 23 5.52 13.19 9.59
CA SER A 23 6.24 14.01 8.62
C SER A 23 6.39 15.46 9.10
N ILE A 24 7.58 16.01 8.90
CA ILE A 24 7.82 17.46 9.06
C ILE A 24 7.01 18.28 8.05
N TYR A 25 6.59 17.67 6.95
CA TYR A 25 5.79 18.27 5.87
C TYR A 25 4.28 18.02 6.04
N LYS A 26 3.80 17.53 7.19
CA LYS A 26 2.41 17.13 7.44
C LYS A 26 1.35 18.15 6.98
N ASN A 27 1.65 19.45 7.14
CA ASN A 27 0.76 20.55 6.75
C ASN A 27 0.77 20.82 5.24
N ARG A 28 1.68 20.22 4.48
CA ARG A 28 1.86 20.36 3.03
C ARG A 28 1.47 19.08 2.28
N ILE A 29 0.97 18.07 2.97
CA ILE A 29 0.56 16.80 2.40
C ILE A 29 -0.96 16.78 2.28
N THR A 30 -1.46 16.57 1.07
CA THR A 30 -2.87 16.32 0.80
C THR A 30 -3.05 14.88 0.36
N VAL A 31 -3.97 14.16 0.99
CA VAL A 31 -4.27 12.76 0.65
C VAL A 31 -5.50 12.72 -0.24
N PHE A 32 -5.37 12.11 -1.41
CA PHE A 32 -6.47 11.84 -2.33
C PHE A 32 -6.91 10.38 -2.21
N GLY A 33 -8.19 10.16 -2.17
CA GLY A 33 -8.75 8.81 -2.10
C GLY A 33 -10.21 8.78 -2.53
N SER A 34 -10.81 7.61 -2.46
CA SER A 34 -12.23 7.41 -2.74
C SER A 34 -12.80 6.52 -1.64
N THR A 35 -13.27 7.13 -0.57
CA THR A 35 -13.92 6.43 0.55
C THR A 35 -15.25 7.08 0.89
N ASP A 36 -16.27 6.25 1.05
CA ASP A 36 -17.65 6.68 1.30
C ASP A 36 -17.91 6.96 2.80
N LEU A 37 -16.98 6.59 3.68
CA LEU A 37 -17.09 6.80 5.12
C LEU A 37 -16.96 8.29 5.47
N LYS A 38 -17.76 8.79 6.41
CA LYS A 38 -17.76 10.20 6.82
C LYS A 38 -16.44 10.58 7.51
N GLU A 39 -16.00 9.74 8.45
CA GLU A 39 -14.79 9.99 9.23
C GLU A 39 -13.54 9.66 8.42
N LYS A 40 -12.58 10.58 8.40
CA LYS A 40 -11.29 10.45 7.72
C LYS A 40 -10.15 10.56 8.71
N PHE A 41 -9.00 9.96 8.43
CA PHE A 41 -7.81 10.07 9.27
C PHE A 41 -7.22 11.49 9.35
N SER A 42 -7.47 12.32 8.35
CA SER A 42 -6.89 13.66 8.24
C SER A 42 -7.90 14.63 7.63
N SER A 43 -7.88 15.88 8.09
CA SER A 43 -8.62 16.98 7.48
C SER A 43 -8.10 17.36 6.07
N ASN A 44 -6.81 17.10 5.82
CA ASN A 44 -6.20 17.30 4.50
C ASN A 44 -6.47 16.11 3.56
N TYR A 45 -7.71 15.64 3.55
CA TYR A 45 -8.16 14.57 2.67
C TYR A 45 -9.16 15.10 1.65
N ILE A 46 -8.91 14.81 0.38
CA ILE A 46 -9.82 15.13 -0.72
C ILE A 46 -10.42 13.84 -1.26
N ASN A 47 -11.74 13.74 -1.20
CA ASN A 47 -12.46 12.59 -1.73
C ASN A 47 -12.66 12.74 -3.24
N ILE A 48 -12.32 11.69 -3.98
CA ILE A 48 -12.63 11.58 -5.39
C ILE A 48 -13.85 10.71 -5.55
N ASP A 49 -15.00 11.33 -5.77
CA ASP A 49 -16.27 10.63 -5.94
C ASP A 49 -16.36 9.99 -7.32
N LEU A 50 -16.44 8.68 -7.35
CA LEU A 50 -16.60 7.92 -8.58
C LEU A 50 -18.08 7.53 -8.76
N LYS A 51 -18.71 8.07 -9.78
CA LYS A 51 -20.01 7.56 -10.21
C LYS A 51 -19.84 6.15 -10.76
N LYS A 52 -20.63 5.19 -10.31
CA LYS A 52 -20.65 3.85 -10.89
C LYS A 52 -21.06 3.97 -12.37
N SER A 53 -20.16 3.63 -13.27
CA SER A 53 -20.44 3.57 -14.70
C SER A 53 -20.06 2.19 -15.19
N PHE A 54 -20.96 1.55 -15.94
CA PHE A 54 -20.68 0.26 -16.57
C PHE A 54 -19.77 0.37 -17.79
N LEU A 55 -19.63 1.57 -18.36
CA LEU A 55 -18.94 1.79 -19.65
C LEU A 55 -17.56 2.41 -19.53
N LYS A 56 -17.16 2.90 -18.36
CA LYS A 56 -15.88 3.59 -18.17
C LYS A 56 -14.96 2.87 -17.21
N SER A 57 -13.66 2.87 -17.51
CA SER A 57 -12.64 2.39 -16.59
C SER A 57 -12.60 3.25 -15.33
N GLN A 58 -12.91 2.66 -14.17
CA GLN A 58 -12.85 3.36 -12.88
C GLN A 58 -11.47 3.95 -12.59
N THR A 59 -10.40 3.30 -13.08
CA THR A 59 -9.02 3.81 -12.99
C THR A 59 -8.87 5.13 -13.72
N ARG A 60 -9.31 5.17 -14.98
CA ARG A 60 -9.21 6.36 -15.83
C ARG A 60 -10.03 7.51 -15.28
N ASP A 61 -11.26 7.23 -14.83
CA ASP A 61 -12.12 8.26 -14.24
C ASP A 61 -11.53 8.84 -12.96
N TYR A 62 -10.94 7.98 -12.10
CA TYR A 62 -10.26 8.42 -10.89
C TYR A 62 -9.11 9.37 -11.21
N VAL A 63 -8.22 8.96 -12.11
CA VAL A 63 -7.04 9.76 -12.45
C VAL A 63 -7.43 11.05 -13.16
N ASN A 64 -8.41 11.03 -14.06
CA ASN A 64 -8.90 12.25 -14.73
C ASN A 64 -9.43 13.27 -13.71
N LYS A 65 -10.24 12.84 -12.75
CA LYS A 65 -10.72 13.71 -11.67
C LYS A 65 -9.60 14.22 -10.79
N PHE A 66 -8.62 13.38 -10.48
CA PHE A 66 -7.43 13.80 -9.76
C PHE A 66 -6.68 14.89 -10.54
N VAL A 67 -6.48 14.71 -11.84
CA VAL A 67 -5.80 15.68 -12.72
C VAL A 67 -6.56 17.02 -12.75
N GLU A 68 -7.89 16.99 -12.83
CA GLU A 68 -8.72 18.19 -12.76
C GLU A 68 -8.51 18.95 -11.44
N LEU A 69 -8.55 18.25 -10.30
CA LEU A 69 -8.34 18.85 -8.98
C LEU A 69 -6.90 19.33 -8.79
N HIS A 70 -5.93 18.62 -9.37
CA HIS A 70 -4.50 18.95 -9.30
C HIS A 70 -4.17 20.27 -10.01
N LYS A 71 -4.88 20.64 -11.08
CA LYS A 71 -4.62 21.89 -11.83
C LYS A 71 -4.69 23.14 -10.97
N TYR A 72 -5.41 23.09 -9.87
CA TYR A 72 -5.58 24.21 -8.93
C TYR A 72 -4.61 24.16 -7.74
N GLN A 73 -3.69 23.20 -7.73
CA GLN A 73 -2.74 23.02 -6.64
C GLN A 73 -1.31 23.06 -7.19
N ASN A 74 -0.47 23.87 -6.60
CA ASN A 74 0.97 23.85 -6.90
C ASN A 74 1.61 22.71 -6.09
N VAL A 75 1.83 21.55 -6.73
CA VAL A 75 2.32 20.33 -6.09
C VAL A 75 3.67 19.92 -6.67
N ASP A 76 4.67 19.76 -5.81
CA ASP A 76 6.02 19.38 -6.20
C ASP A 76 6.13 17.89 -6.53
N ILE A 77 5.39 17.03 -5.79
CA ILE A 77 5.50 15.57 -5.86
C ILE A 77 4.11 14.95 -5.77
N ILE A 78 3.86 13.96 -6.61
CA ILE A 78 2.72 13.05 -6.52
C ILE A 78 3.23 11.68 -6.07
N GLU A 79 2.84 11.24 -4.88
CA GLU A 79 3.15 9.91 -4.37
C GLU A 79 1.97 8.96 -4.63
N ILE A 80 2.24 7.81 -5.26
CA ILE A 80 1.24 6.84 -5.69
C ILE A 80 1.50 5.51 -5.00
N HIS A 81 0.49 4.97 -4.29
CA HIS A 81 0.62 3.72 -3.55
C HIS A 81 -0.10 2.57 -4.25
N ASN A 82 0.65 1.50 -4.59
CA ASN A 82 0.11 0.25 -5.18
C ASN A 82 -0.78 0.44 -6.43
N ARG A 83 -0.53 1.50 -7.22
CA ARG A 83 -1.30 1.76 -8.44
C ARG A 83 -0.38 2.13 -9.60
N PRO A 84 0.50 1.21 -10.05
CA PRO A 84 1.45 1.50 -11.13
C PRO A 84 0.75 1.90 -12.44
N ASN A 85 -0.45 1.38 -12.70
CA ASN A 85 -1.26 1.74 -13.86
C ASN A 85 -1.79 3.19 -13.87
N TYR A 86 -1.63 3.95 -12.77
CA TYR A 86 -1.98 5.37 -12.77
C TYR A 86 -0.91 6.23 -13.45
N ILE A 87 0.35 5.76 -13.46
CA ILE A 87 1.50 6.54 -13.98
C ILE A 87 1.27 6.93 -15.44
N GLU A 88 0.79 6.02 -16.27
CA GLU A 88 0.50 6.27 -17.69
C GLU A 88 -0.44 7.48 -17.89
N PHE A 89 -1.50 7.59 -17.09
CA PHE A 89 -2.47 8.69 -17.18
C PHE A 89 -1.98 10.00 -16.57
N LEU A 90 -0.92 9.96 -15.76
CA LEU A 90 -0.31 11.13 -15.13
C LEU A 90 0.86 11.70 -15.94
N ASN A 91 1.19 11.12 -17.10
CA ASN A 91 2.34 11.56 -17.90
C ASN A 91 2.17 12.99 -18.47
N SER A 92 0.94 13.46 -18.60
CA SER A 92 0.66 14.87 -19.01
C SER A 92 1.02 15.90 -17.94
N LEU A 93 1.21 15.47 -16.68
CA LEU A 93 1.60 16.35 -15.59
C LEU A 93 3.12 16.44 -15.49
N ASN A 94 3.66 17.64 -15.44
CA ASN A 94 5.10 17.89 -15.24
C ASN A 94 5.55 17.69 -13.78
N THR A 95 4.67 17.28 -12.89
CA THR A 95 4.94 17.01 -11.49
C THR A 95 5.75 15.71 -11.33
N LYS A 96 6.72 15.69 -10.43
CA LYS A 96 7.51 14.48 -10.10
C LYS A 96 6.60 13.40 -9.53
N LYS A 97 6.74 12.16 -10.01
CA LYS A 97 5.96 11.00 -9.57
C LYS A 97 6.84 10.05 -8.79
N VAL A 98 6.38 9.65 -7.60
CA VAL A 98 6.98 8.62 -6.76
C VAL A 98 5.97 7.47 -6.65
N LEU A 99 6.39 6.26 -7.02
CA LEU A 99 5.55 5.07 -6.95
C LEU A 99 6.01 4.19 -5.80
N TYR A 100 5.13 3.89 -4.86
CA TYR A 100 5.40 3.03 -3.71
C TYR A 100 4.70 1.67 -3.86
N PHE A 101 5.49 0.60 -3.85
CA PHE A 101 5.00 -0.78 -3.85
C PHE A 101 4.96 -1.33 -2.43
N HIS A 102 3.76 -1.68 -1.97
CA HIS A 102 3.53 -2.37 -0.68
C HIS A 102 3.34 -3.87 -0.86
N ASN A 103 3.03 -4.32 -2.06
CA ASN A 103 2.79 -5.72 -2.42
C ASN A 103 3.72 -6.14 -3.56
N ASP A 104 3.58 -7.38 -4.03
CA ASP A 104 4.35 -7.92 -5.15
C ASP A 104 4.12 -7.11 -6.44
N PRO A 105 5.15 -6.43 -6.97
CA PRO A 105 5.02 -5.59 -8.15
C PRO A 105 4.54 -6.35 -9.39
N ILE A 106 4.96 -7.61 -9.58
CA ILE A 106 4.61 -8.37 -10.78
C ILE A 106 3.18 -8.91 -10.76
N SER A 107 2.47 -8.79 -9.63
CA SER A 107 1.05 -9.15 -9.52
C SER A 107 0.11 -8.01 -9.91
N MET A 108 0.61 -6.78 -10.08
CA MET A 108 -0.20 -5.59 -10.28
C MET A 108 -0.35 -5.20 -11.75
N ILE A 109 -1.55 -4.74 -12.13
CA ILE A 109 -1.81 -4.15 -13.44
C ILE A 109 -0.94 -2.91 -13.62
N GLY A 110 -0.20 -2.82 -14.74
CA GLY A 110 0.74 -1.74 -15.04
C GLY A 110 2.17 -2.01 -14.57
N SER A 111 2.46 -3.22 -14.04
CA SER A 111 3.84 -3.64 -13.70
C SER A 111 4.08 -5.15 -13.88
N LYS A 112 3.16 -5.88 -14.49
CA LYS A 112 3.28 -7.34 -14.71
C LYS A 112 4.41 -7.69 -15.68
N THR A 113 4.49 -6.97 -16.78
CA THR A 113 5.44 -7.24 -17.85
C THR A 113 6.75 -6.45 -17.68
N PRO A 114 7.88 -6.94 -18.22
CA PRO A 114 9.12 -6.17 -18.25
C PRO A 114 8.97 -4.81 -18.91
N LEU A 115 8.18 -4.72 -19.99
CA LEU A 115 7.95 -3.46 -20.71
C LEU A 115 7.25 -2.42 -19.81
N GLU A 116 6.17 -2.80 -19.13
CA GLU A 116 5.48 -1.92 -18.20
C GLU A 116 6.44 -1.40 -17.11
N ARG A 117 7.30 -2.26 -16.57
CA ARG A 117 8.26 -1.85 -15.54
C ARG A 117 9.36 -0.92 -16.07
N LYS A 118 9.82 -1.11 -17.32
CA LYS A 118 10.72 -0.17 -17.99
C LYS A 118 10.07 1.22 -18.13
N GLU A 119 8.80 1.25 -18.51
CA GLU A 119 8.04 2.52 -18.59
C GLU A 119 7.88 3.20 -17.22
N LEU A 120 7.64 2.43 -16.14
CA LEU A 120 7.61 2.98 -14.80
C LEU A 120 8.95 3.61 -14.41
N ILE A 121 10.08 2.94 -14.69
CA ILE A 121 11.43 3.50 -14.42
C ILE A 121 11.66 4.80 -15.22
N ARG A 122 11.15 4.88 -16.44
CA ARG A 122 11.26 6.08 -17.27
C ARG A 122 10.47 7.24 -16.67
N ASN A 123 9.21 7.00 -16.32
CA ASN A 123 8.21 8.02 -15.98
C ASN A 123 8.16 8.42 -14.51
N CYS A 124 8.75 7.62 -13.60
CA CYS A 124 8.84 7.97 -12.18
C CYS A 124 10.18 8.65 -11.85
N ALA A 125 10.12 9.58 -10.93
CA ALA A 125 11.31 10.16 -10.29
C ALA A 125 11.96 9.14 -9.33
N LYS A 126 11.13 8.42 -8.57
CA LYS A 126 11.54 7.32 -7.69
C LYS A 126 10.50 6.21 -7.70
N ILE A 127 10.96 4.98 -7.50
CA ILE A 127 10.13 3.80 -7.24
C ILE A 127 10.61 3.19 -5.95
N VAL A 128 9.72 3.15 -4.96
CA VAL A 128 10.02 2.70 -3.61
C VAL A 128 9.40 1.31 -3.39
N PHE A 129 10.15 0.45 -2.75
CA PHE A 129 9.74 -0.91 -2.38
C PHE A 129 9.80 -1.07 -0.87
N ASN A 130 8.86 -1.82 -0.31
CA ASN A 130 8.82 -2.10 1.12
C ASN A 130 9.85 -3.16 1.56
N SER A 131 10.53 -3.83 0.64
CA SER A 131 11.53 -4.86 0.93
C SER A 131 12.46 -5.12 -0.27
N GLU A 132 13.63 -5.69 0.02
CA GLU A 132 14.55 -6.18 -1.03
C GLU A 132 13.90 -7.27 -1.90
N TRP A 133 13.02 -8.09 -1.32
CA TRP A 133 12.28 -9.09 -2.07
C TRP A 133 11.40 -8.43 -3.14
N SER A 134 10.62 -7.39 -2.79
CA SER A 134 9.76 -6.65 -3.72
C SER A 134 10.59 -6.03 -4.85
N LYS A 135 11.74 -5.42 -4.50
CA LYS A 135 12.68 -4.87 -5.50
C LYS A 135 13.20 -5.95 -6.44
N LYS A 136 13.59 -7.12 -5.91
CA LYS A 136 14.01 -8.27 -6.74
C LYS A 136 12.90 -8.78 -7.66
N GLN A 137 11.64 -8.84 -7.19
CA GLN A 137 10.50 -9.20 -8.03
C GLN A 137 10.32 -8.20 -9.18
N PHE A 138 10.37 -6.91 -8.88
CA PHE A 138 10.26 -5.86 -9.89
C PHE A 138 11.34 -5.96 -10.98
N LEU A 139 12.55 -6.35 -10.61
CA LEU A 139 13.71 -6.47 -11.50
C LEU A 139 13.74 -7.77 -12.31
N LYS A 140 12.88 -8.74 -12.02
CA LYS A 140 12.84 -10.01 -12.77
C LYS A 140 12.68 -9.77 -14.27
N ARG A 141 13.55 -10.40 -15.08
CA ARG A 141 13.57 -10.30 -16.54
C ARG A 141 13.81 -8.89 -17.07
N LEU A 142 14.37 -7.98 -16.27
CA LEU A 142 14.92 -6.72 -16.73
C LEU A 142 16.42 -6.86 -16.93
N ASP A 143 16.96 -6.12 -17.91
CA ASP A 143 18.39 -6.09 -18.19
C ASP A 143 19.19 -5.58 -16.99
N LYS A 144 20.44 -6.04 -16.82
CA LYS A 144 21.31 -5.65 -15.69
C LYS A 144 21.50 -4.13 -15.54
N PHE A 145 21.34 -3.39 -16.62
CA PHE A 145 21.39 -1.92 -16.61
C PHE A 145 20.36 -1.33 -15.66
N TYR A 146 19.12 -1.85 -15.66
CA TYR A 146 18.05 -1.34 -14.79
C TYR A 146 18.29 -1.64 -13.31
N HIS A 147 19.09 -2.67 -12.97
CA HIS A 147 19.41 -3.03 -11.59
C HIS A 147 20.24 -1.94 -10.88
N LYS A 148 20.97 -1.12 -11.64
CA LYS A 148 21.81 -0.02 -11.14
C LYS A 148 21.06 1.31 -11.11
N SER A 149 19.77 1.36 -11.42
CA SER A 149 19.02 2.60 -11.46
C SER A 149 18.90 3.20 -10.06
N GLU A 150 19.38 4.43 -9.89
CA GLU A 150 19.25 5.22 -8.66
C GLU A 150 17.80 5.59 -8.32
N LYS A 151 16.88 5.35 -9.24
CA LYS A 151 15.45 5.56 -9.02
C LYS A 151 14.81 4.47 -8.17
N LEU A 152 15.44 3.30 -8.00
CA LEU A 152 14.91 2.13 -7.32
C LEU A 152 15.42 2.07 -5.88
N GLU A 153 14.56 2.30 -4.92
CA GLU A 153 14.91 2.43 -3.51
C GLU A 153 14.12 1.46 -2.63
N VAL A 154 14.72 0.95 -1.57
CA VAL A 154 14.03 0.14 -0.56
C VAL A 154 13.90 0.95 0.70
N ILE A 155 12.65 1.17 1.12
CA ILE A 155 12.31 1.81 2.40
C ILE A 155 11.41 0.86 3.16
N HIS A 156 11.94 0.25 4.22
CA HIS A 156 11.17 -0.67 5.06
C HIS A 156 10.03 0.07 5.76
N GLN A 157 8.89 -0.58 5.82
CA GLN A 157 7.77 -0.07 6.59
C GLN A 157 8.09 -0.16 8.09
N SER A 158 7.73 0.88 8.80
CA SER A 158 7.87 0.96 10.26
C SER A 158 6.52 1.27 10.90
N ILE A 159 6.42 0.96 12.18
CA ILE A 159 5.30 1.31 13.05
C ILE A 159 5.83 2.05 14.28
N ASN A 160 4.95 2.80 14.93
CA ASN A 160 5.29 3.39 16.22
C ASN A 160 5.57 2.28 17.24
N LYS A 161 6.60 2.49 18.03
CA LYS A 161 6.90 1.59 19.15
C LYS A 161 5.98 1.94 20.32
N ASP A 162 5.01 1.09 20.57
CA ASP A 162 4.20 1.19 21.78
C ASP A 162 4.98 0.64 22.98
N LYS A 163 4.87 1.32 24.12
CA LYS A 163 5.38 0.80 25.38
C LYS A 163 4.45 -0.31 25.85
N VAL A 164 4.81 -1.54 25.54
CA VAL A 164 4.07 -2.72 26.02
C VAL A 164 4.70 -3.16 27.35
N ASN A 165 3.91 -3.14 28.40
CA ASN A 165 4.32 -3.70 29.68
C ASN A 165 4.04 -5.20 29.68
N ILE A 166 5.09 -6.01 29.48
CA ILE A 166 4.97 -7.47 29.48
C ILE A 166 5.05 -7.94 30.93
N GLN A 167 3.90 -8.01 31.61
CA GLN A 167 3.87 -8.45 33.01
C GLN A 167 3.84 -9.97 33.15
N LYS A 168 2.88 -10.64 32.55
CA LYS A 168 2.69 -12.10 32.63
C LYS A 168 2.33 -12.66 31.26
N LYS A 169 3.02 -13.70 30.87
CA LYS A 169 2.70 -14.46 29.66
C LYS A 169 1.76 -15.60 30.00
N GLU A 170 0.73 -15.78 29.22
CA GLU A 170 -0.14 -16.95 29.24
C GLU A 170 0.30 -17.98 28.22
N LYS A 171 -0.10 -19.23 28.45
CA LYS A 171 0.07 -20.32 27.49
C LYS A 171 -0.95 -20.17 26.35
N LEU A 172 -0.73 -19.18 25.50
CA LEU A 172 -1.65 -18.74 24.46
C LEU A 172 -0.95 -18.66 23.11
N ILE A 173 -1.53 -19.32 22.11
CA ILE A 173 -1.10 -19.23 20.70
C ILE A 173 -2.15 -18.43 19.95
N THR A 174 -1.73 -17.32 19.33
CA THR A 174 -2.65 -16.40 18.64
C THR A 174 -2.38 -16.38 17.14
N PHE A 175 -3.43 -16.55 16.34
CA PHE A 175 -3.41 -16.23 14.93
C PHE A 175 -3.97 -14.82 14.74
N VAL A 176 -3.21 -13.96 14.05
CA VAL A 176 -3.63 -12.60 13.73
C VAL A 176 -3.68 -12.43 12.21
N GLY A 177 -4.87 -12.22 11.65
CA GLY A 177 -5.02 -12.02 10.22
C GLY A 177 -6.41 -12.33 9.68
N LYS A 178 -6.63 -11.95 8.43
CA LYS A 178 -7.88 -12.30 7.74
C LYS A 178 -8.05 -13.81 7.64
N LEU A 179 -9.25 -14.30 7.87
CA LEU A 179 -9.61 -15.73 7.85
C LEU A 179 -9.69 -16.25 6.40
N ASN A 180 -8.56 -16.35 5.74
CA ASN A 180 -8.47 -16.89 4.39
C ASN A 180 -7.18 -17.68 4.18
N SER A 181 -7.14 -18.50 3.14
CA SER A 181 -5.99 -19.35 2.79
C SER A 181 -4.73 -18.56 2.46
N ALA A 182 -4.85 -17.35 1.89
CA ALA A 182 -3.70 -16.48 1.59
C ALA A 182 -2.94 -16.03 2.85
N LYS A 183 -3.59 -16.08 4.02
CA LYS A 183 -2.97 -15.80 5.33
C LYS A 183 -2.59 -17.07 6.09
N GLY A 184 -2.84 -18.25 5.53
CA GLY A 184 -2.52 -19.53 6.15
C GLY A 184 -3.47 -19.92 7.30
N TYR A 185 -4.68 -19.37 7.35
CA TYR A 185 -5.65 -19.69 8.41
C TYR A 185 -6.01 -21.18 8.43
N ASP A 186 -6.16 -21.80 7.29
CA ASP A 186 -6.41 -23.23 7.12
C ASP A 186 -5.24 -24.09 7.63
N LEU A 187 -4.01 -23.66 7.37
CA LEU A 187 -2.80 -24.30 7.89
C LEU A 187 -2.70 -24.17 9.41
N PHE A 188 -2.97 -22.93 9.91
CA PHE A 188 -3.01 -22.69 11.34
C PHE A 188 -4.04 -23.58 12.03
N GLY A 189 -5.26 -23.70 11.51
CA GLY A 189 -6.31 -24.54 12.05
C GLY A 189 -5.88 -26.02 12.19
N LYS A 190 -5.29 -26.58 11.13
CA LYS A 190 -4.76 -27.95 11.15
C LYS A 190 -3.62 -28.14 12.16
N ALA A 191 -2.73 -27.16 12.28
CA ALA A 191 -1.60 -27.23 13.19
C ALA A 191 -2.03 -27.08 14.66
N ILE A 192 -2.90 -26.10 14.93
CA ILE A 192 -3.30 -25.80 16.30
C ILE A 192 -4.07 -26.92 16.97
N LEU A 193 -4.94 -27.62 16.23
CA LEU A 193 -5.64 -28.80 16.75
C LEU A 193 -4.67 -29.88 17.26
N LYS A 194 -3.62 -30.17 16.49
CA LYS A 194 -2.60 -31.14 16.88
C LYS A 194 -1.78 -30.68 18.10
N ILE A 195 -1.55 -29.37 18.23
CA ILE A 195 -0.81 -28.80 19.35
C ILE A 195 -1.65 -28.87 20.63
N LEU A 196 -2.89 -28.42 20.56
CA LEU A 196 -3.78 -28.41 21.73
C LEU A 196 -4.17 -29.82 22.22
N ASP A 197 -4.16 -30.79 21.33
CA ASP A 197 -4.37 -32.18 21.71
C ASP A 197 -3.20 -32.73 22.58
N LYS A 198 -1.96 -32.34 22.28
CA LYS A 198 -0.77 -32.73 23.06
C LYS A 198 -0.54 -31.83 24.28
N HIS A 199 -0.98 -30.59 24.24
CA HIS A 199 -0.71 -29.57 25.26
C HIS A 199 -2.04 -28.98 25.78
N ARG A 200 -2.73 -29.76 26.61
CA ARG A 200 -4.09 -29.42 27.11
C ARG A 200 -4.16 -28.15 27.98
N ASP A 201 -3.04 -27.69 28.48
CA ASP A 201 -2.89 -26.49 29.29
C ASP A 201 -2.67 -25.21 28.44
N TRP A 202 -2.60 -25.34 27.13
CA TRP A 202 -2.51 -24.22 26.18
C TRP A 202 -3.89 -23.86 25.62
N LYS A 203 -4.04 -22.59 25.25
CA LYS A 203 -5.22 -22.04 24.57
C LYS A 203 -4.85 -21.48 23.24
N SER A 204 -5.83 -21.28 22.36
CA SER A 204 -5.64 -20.58 21.09
C SER A 204 -6.73 -19.54 20.87
N ILE A 205 -6.33 -18.40 20.29
CA ILE A 205 -7.22 -17.32 19.88
C ILE A 205 -6.95 -16.97 18.43
N VAL A 206 -8.01 -16.62 17.72
CA VAL A 206 -7.98 -16.10 16.34
C VAL A 206 -8.51 -14.67 16.37
N ILE A 207 -7.75 -13.72 15.82
CA ILE A 207 -8.04 -12.29 15.78
C ILE A 207 -8.07 -11.81 14.34
#